data_4808a48a67707a5dd020966a5ef630ba
#
_entry.id   4808a48a67707a5dd020966a5ef630ba
#
_cell.length_a   1.000
_cell.length_b   1.000
_cell.length_c   1.000
_cell.angle_alpha   90.00
_cell.angle_beta   90.00
_cell.angle_gamma   90.00
#
_symmetry.space_group_name_H-M   'P 1'
#
loop_
_entity.id
_entity.type
_entity.pdbx_description
1 polymer ?
#
loop_
_entity_poly.entity_id
_entity_poly.type
_entity_poly.pdbx_seq_one_letter_code
_entity_poly.pdbx_strand_id
1 'polypeptide(L)'
;MCLYTGASEKQKDLCLSSNDSNQRIVSGMRPTGRLHLGHLHGVLNNWVQLQHEYECFFFVADYHALTTNYEHSESIDQFSFETVVDWLAAGVNPGAATVFVQSKVPEHAELHLMLSMIAPLAWLERVPSYKDQQQKLHDRDLATYGFLGYPLLQAADILIYRAGRVPVGADQVAHVELTREIARRFNHVYGREPGFEEQAEAAVKKMGKKAARLYVELRREYQERGDAEALERARALLAEQQNLSIGDTERLFGYLEGSGRIILPEPQSMLAEQSKMPGLDGEKMSKSYNNTIGLREDPASVESKIRTMQTDPARVRRNDPGNPDNCPVFALHEVYSDDDVRQWATEGCKTAGIGCVDCKQPLI
;
A
#
# COMPACT_ATOMS: atom_id res chain seq x y z
N MET A 1 15.46 19.40 -6.46
CA MET A 1 16.21 19.86 -7.65
C MET A 1 16.12 18.73 -8.68
N CYS A 2 15.10 18.81 -9.56
CA CYS A 2 14.85 17.78 -10.57
C CYS A 2 15.92 17.83 -11.66
N LEU A 3 16.84 16.87 -11.66
CA LEU A 3 17.82 16.66 -12.73
C LEU A 3 17.46 15.41 -13.55
N TYR A 4 16.27 15.39 -14.18
CA TYR A 4 15.92 14.41 -15.20
C TYR A 4 15.50 15.10 -16.49
N THR A 5 16.39 15.13 -17.46
CA THR A 5 16.24 15.71 -18.80
C THR A 5 15.40 14.87 -19.77
N GLY A 6 14.43 14.09 -19.26
CA GLY A 6 13.57 13.22 -20.07
C GLY A 6 12.12 13.11 -19.62
N ALA A 7 11.70 13.88 -18.62
CA ALA A 7 10.31 13.86 -18.15
C ALA A 7 9.35 14.53 -19.14
N SER A 8 8.20 13.92 -19.40
CA SER A 8 7.12 14.52 -20.21
C SER A 8 6.60 15.82 -19.58
N GLU A 9 5.98 16.71 -20.37
CA GLU A 9 5.40 17.95 -19.84
C GLU A 9 4.41 17.70 -18.71
N LYS A 10 3.60 16.65 -18.77
CA LYS A 10 2.73 16.19 -17.68
C LYS A 10 3.49 15.82 -16.40
N GLN A 11 4.66 15.21 -16.50
CA GLN A 11 5.52 14.88 -15.36
C GLN A 11 6.17 16.13 -14.76
N LYS A 12 6.50 17.14 -15.59
CA LYS A 12 6.99 18.45 -15.13
C LYS A 12 5.91 19.22 -14.40
N ASP A 13 4.67 19.18 -14.88
CA ASP A 13 3.52 19.79 -14.21
C ASP A 13 3.17 19.08 -12.90
N LEU A 14 3.26 17.76 -12.84
CA LEU A 14 3.12 16.98 -11.59
C LEU A 14 4.22 17.34 -10.56
N CYS A 15 5.47 17.49 -11.00
CA CYS A 15 6.58 17.91 -10.13
C CYS A 15 6.44 19.33 -9.59
N LEU A 16 5.76 20.21 -10.30
CA LEU A 16 5.57 21.62 -9.94
C LEU A 16 4.30 21.88 -9.11
N SER A 17 3.31 20.99 -9.17
CA SER A 17 2.02 21.14 -8.47
C SER A 17 1.92 20.37 -7.15
N SER A 18 2.85 19.48 -6.81
CA SER A 18 2.67 18.50 -5.75
C SER A 18 3.21 18.90 -4.38
N ASN A 19 2.70 19.99 -3.82
CA ASN A 19 2.63 20.13 -2.35
C ASN A 19 1.43 19.35 -1.78
N ASP A 20 0.65 18.68 -2.63
CA ASP A 20 -0.51 17.90 -2.21
C ASP A 20 -0.08 16.44 -1.88
N SER A 21 0.06 16.16 -0.59
CA SER A 21 0.33 14.81 -0.10
C SER A 21 -0.71 13.78 -0.58
N ASN A 22 -1.95 14.22 -0.87
CA ASN A 22 -3.02 13.34 -1.36
C ASN A 22 -2.75 12.80 -2.79
N GLN A 23 -1.84 13.41 -3.53
CA GLN A 23 -1.41 12.94 -4.85
C GLN A 23 -0.30 11.89 -4.79
N ARG A 24 0.27 11.62 -3.60
CA ARG A 24 1.37 10.67 -3.43
C ARG A 24 0.89 9.36 -2.85
N ILE A 25 1.34 8.29 -3.50
CA ILE A 25 1.15 6.92 -3.07
C ILE A 25 2.51 6.28 -2.79
N VAL A 26 2.61 5.58 -1.67
CA VAL A 26 3.74 4.71 -1.38
C VAL A 26 3.26 3.29 -1.11
N SER A 27 3.95 2.31 -1.67
CA SER A 27 3.68 0.90 -1.40
C SER A 27 4.95 0.08 -1.55
N GLY A 28 5.15 -0.87 -0.66
CA GLY A 28 6.31 -1.74 -0.64
C GLY A 28 5.96 -3.22 -0.67
N MET A 29 6.86 -4.03 -1.21
CA MET A 29 6.74 -5.48 -1.20
C MET A 29 8.02 -6.12 -0.68
N ARG A 30 7.88 -7.05 0.29
CA ARG A 30 9.02 -7.77 0.85
C ARG A 30 9.56 -8.81 -0.13
N PRO A 31 10.87 -8.85 -0.39
CA PRO A 31 11.49 -9.83 -1.27
C PRO A 31 11.69 -11.18 -0.55
N THR A 32 10.61 -11.87 -0.24
CA THR A 32 10.62 -13.14 0.50
C THR A 32 10.45 -14.36 -0.41
N GLY A 33 10.93 -14.30 -1.65
CA GLY A 33 10.87 -15.34 -2.66
C GLY A 33 10.03 -14.94 -3.89
N ARG A 34 9.94 -15.84 -4.86
CA ARG A 34 9.26 -15.60 -6.15
C ARG A 34 7.81 -15.17 -5.97
N LEU A 35 7.35 -14.29 -6.86
CA LEU A 35 5.95 -13.83 -6.85
C LEU A 35 5.02 -14.89 -7.47
N HIS A 36 3.74 -14.81 -7.11
CA HIS A 36 2.69 -15.72 -7.55
C HIS A 36 1.43 -14.95 -7.96
N LEU A 37 0.44 -15.61 -8.54
CA LEU A 37 -0.80 -14.99 -9.03
C LEU A 37 -1.51 -14.13 -7.99
N GLY A 38 -1.45 -14.50 -6.71
CA GLY A 38 -1.99 -13.68 -5.62
C GLY A 38 -1.32 -12.29 -5.48
N HIS A 39 -0.02 -12.16 -5.83
CA HIS A 39 0.64 -10.85 -5.87
C HIS A 39 0.24 -10.06 -7.12
N LEU A 40 0.10 -10.74 -8.27
CA LEU A 40 -0.33 -10.09 -9.51
C LEU A 40 -1.70 -9.44 -9.36
N HIS A 41 -2.69 -10.23 -8.93
CA HIS A 41 -4.08 -9.75 -8.84
C HIS A 41 -4.38 -8.94 -7.58
N GLY A 42 -3.67 -9.22 -6.48
CA GLY A 42 -3.88 -8.52 -5.21
C GLY A 42 -3.13 -7.19 -5.08
N VAL A 43 -2.02 -7.02 -5.81
CA VAL A 43 -1.15 -5.84 -5.67
C VAL A 43 -0.76 -5.22 -7.00
N LEU A 44 -0.12 -6.00 -7.91
CA LEU A 44 0.54 -5.43 -9.10
C LEU A 44 -0.45 -4.81 -10.08
N ASN A 45 -1.60 -5.45 -10.32
CA ASN A 45 -2.64 -4.89 -11.19
C ASN A 45 -3.13 -3.53 -10.68
N ASN A 46 -3.27 -3.38 -9.36
CA ASN A 46 -3.63 -2.09 -8.76
C ASN A 46 -2.51 -1.05 -8.93
N TRP A 47 -1.25 -1.43 -8.74
CA TRP A 47 -0.11 -0.53 -8.94
C TRP A 47 -0.02 -0.02 -10.38
N VAL A 48 -0.26 -0.91 -11.36
CA VAL A 48 -0.27 -0.57 -12.78
C VAL A 48 -1.35 0.47 -13.10
N GLN A 49 -2.48 0.43 -12.43
CA GLN A 49 -3.53 1.45 -12.60
C GLN A 49 -3.14 2.75 -11.89
N LEU A 50 -2.74 2.68 -10.62
CA LEU A 50 -2.43 3.84 -9.79
C LEU A 50 -1.28 4.70 -10.34
N GLN A 51 -0.29 4.11 -11.01
CA GLN A 51 0.85 4.85 -11.59
C GLN A 51 0.44 5.87 -12.67
N HIS A 52 -0.77 5.78 -13.22
CA HIS A 52 -1.28 6.71 -14.22
C HIS A 52 -2.07 7.88 -13.61
N GLU A 53 -2.48 7.74 -12.35
CA GLU A 53 -3.33 8.72 -11.65
C GLU A 53 -2.58 9.49 -10.56
N TYR A 54 -1.54 8.86 -9.97
CA TYR A 54 -0.84 9.37 -8.79
C TYR A 54 0.68 9.40 -8.99
N GLU A 55 1.36 10.20 -8.19
CA GLU A 55 2.82 10.14 -8.01
C GLU A 55 3.16 8.92 -7.13
N CYS A 56 3.55 7.82 -7.77
CA CYS A 56 3.74 6.54 -7.10
C CYS A 56 5.20 6.26 -6.76
N PHE A 57 5.42 5.76 -5.54
CA PHE A 57 6.69 5.28 -5.00
C PHE A 57 6.53 3.79 -4.66
N PHE A 58 7.11 2.92 -5.47
CA PHE A 58 7.08 1.47 -5.26
C PHE A 58 8.46 0.96 -4.88
N PHE A 59 8.57 0.27 -3.75
CA PHE A 59 9.86 -0.15 -3.26
C PHE A 59 9.93 -1.62 -2.84
N VAL A 60 11.09 -2.20 -3.03
CA VAL A 60 11.44 -3.51 -2.47
C VAL A 60 11.80 -3.30 -1.00
N ALA A 61 11.01 -3.87 -0.11
CA ALA A 61 11.11 -3.70 1.33
C ALA A 61 12.10 -4.72 1.93
N ASP A 62 13.38 -4.58 1.61
CA ASP A 62 14.42 -5.50 2.01
C ASP A 62 14.77 -5.39 3.52
N TYR A 63 14.76 -4.19 4.12
CA TYR A 63 14.85 -4.06 5.57
C TYR A 63 13.71 -4.77 6.29
N HIS A 64 12.47 -4.69 5.77
CA HIS A 64 11.36 -5.45 6.33
C HIS A 64 11.55 -6.96 6.18
N ALA A 65 12.16 -7.43 5.10
CA ALA A 65 12.48 -8.84 4.96
C ALA A 65 13.46 -9.31 6.03
N LEU A 66 14.44 -8.49 6.37
CA LEU A 66 15.42 -8.78 7.43
C LEU A 66 14.78 -8.94 8.80
N THR A 67 13.68 -8.25 9.13
CA THR A 67 13.04 -8.37 10.46
C THR A 67 12.59 -9.79 10.79
N THR A 68 12.35 -10.63 9.78
CA THR A 68 11.94 -12.04 9.93
C THR A 68 12.93 -13.05 9.36
N ASN A 69 13.92 -12.61 8.57
CA ASN A 69 14.87 -13.49 7.87
C ASN A 69 16.33 -13.06 8.15
N TYR A 70 16.61 -12.50 9.30
CA TYR A 70 17.95 -12.01 9.64
C TYR A 70 19.00 -13.11 9.69
N GLU A 71 18.63 -14.36 10.02
CA GLU A 71 19.52 -15.53 10.03
C GLU A 71 19.80 -16.09 8.63
N HIS A 72 18.98 -15.77 7.61
CA HIS A 72 19.06 -16.28 6.23
C HIS A 72 18.91 -15.14 5.23
N SER A 73 19.82 -14.16 5.32
CA SER A 73 19.76 -12.93 4.51
C SER A 73 20.32 -13.08 3.10
N GLU A 74 21.03 -14.19 2.80
CA GLU A 74 21.81 -14.39 1.56
C GLU A 74 20.93 -14.33 0.30
N SER A 75 19.65 -14.69 0.42
CA SER A 75 18.72 -14.72 -0.70
C SER A 75 18.00 -13.40 -0.95
N ILE A 76 18.11 -12.42 -0.04
CA ILE A 76 17.33 -11.17 -0.11
C ILE A 76 17.70 -10.36 -1.36
N ASP A 77 18.98 -10.25 -1.69
CA ASP A 77 19.44 -9.51 -2.87
C ASP A 77 18.91 -10.14 -4.16
N GLN A 78 19.00 -11.47 -4.26
CA GLN A 78 18.47 -12.20 -5.42
C GLN A 78 16.96 -11.99 -5.55
N PHE A 79 16.21 -12.18 -4.46
CA PHE A 79 14.77 -12.00 -4.49
C PHE A 79 14.36 -10.54 -4.71
N SER A 80 15.16 -9.57 -4.28
CA SER A 80 14.95 -8.16 -4.59
C SER A 80 15.02 -7.90 -6.09
N PHE A 81 16.05 -8.41 -6.74
CA PHE A 81 16.20 -8.33 -8.19
C PHE A 81 15.04 -9.04 -8.91
N GLU A 82 14.73 -10.29 -8.53
CA GLU A 82 13.66 -11.06 -9.14
C GLU A 82 12.29 -10.39 -8.97
N THR A 83 12.03 -9.76 -7.82
CA THR A 83 10.79 -9.03 -7.54
C THR A 83 10.63 -7.84 -8.49
N VAL A 84 11.69 -7.06 -8.73
CA VAL A 84 11.65 -5.94 -9.68
C VAL A 84 11.42 -6.43 -11.11
N VAL A 85 12.04 -7.53 -11.51
CA VAL A 85 11.80 -8.15 -12.83
C VAL A 85 10.34 -8.51 -13.00
N ASP A 86 9.71 -9.12 -11.98
CA ASP A 86 8.29 -9.48 -12.01
C ASP A 86 7.38 -8.24 -12.07
N TRP A 87 7.72 -7.15 -11.37
CA TRP A 87 6.97 -5.89 -11.44
C TRP A 87 6.98 -5.28 -12.83
N LEU A 88 8.16 -5.21 -13.44
CA LEU A 88 8.31 -4.69 -14.81
C LEU A 88 7.54 -5.54 -15.82
N ALA A 89 7.61 -6.86 -15.68
CA ALA A 89 6.88 -7.80 -16.53
C ALA A 89 5.35 -7.69 -16.36
N ALA A 90 4.88 -7.35 -15.14
CA ALA A 90 3.47 -7.11 -14.86
C ALA A 90 2.96 -5.74 -15.35
N GLY A 91 3.83 -4.84 -15.81
CA GLY A 91 3.46 -3.54 -16.37
C GLY A 91 3.75 -2.32 -15.48
N VAL A 92 4.45 -2.50 -14.34
CA VAL A 92 4.97 -1.35 -13.58
C VAL A 92 6.00 -0.63 -14.44
N ASN A 93 5.76 0.64 -14.73
CA ASN A 93 6.57 1.46 -15.61
C ASN A 93 7.47 2.43 -14.81
N PRO A 94 8.82 2.27 -14.84
CA PRO A 94 9.73 3.18 -14.15
C PRO A 94 9.73 4.62 -14.71
N GLY A 95 9.14 4.84 -15.88
CA GLY A 95 8.90 6.18 -16.44
C GLY A 95 7.67 6.87 -15.85
N ALA A 96 6.75 6.13 -15.22
CA ALA A 96 5.52 6.64 -14.61
C ALA A 96 5.57 6.61 -13.07
N ALA A 97 6.29 5.64 -12.48
CA ALA A 97 6.44 5.48 -11.05
C ALA A 97 7.92 5.45 -10.65
N THR A 98 8.22 5.90 -9.44
CA THR A 98 9.56 5.76 -8.85
C THR A 98 9.69 4.35 -8.26
N VAL A 99 10.63 3.55 -8.79
CA VAL A 99 10.90 2.17 -8.35
C VAL A 99 12.29 2.11 -7.71
N PHE A 100 12.40 1.58 -6.49
CA PHE A 100 13.68 1.54 -5.77
C PHE A 100 13.74 0.40 -4.74
N VAL A 101 14.92 0.20 -4.17
CA VAL A 101 15.15 -0.72 -3.04
C VAL A 101 15.29 0.11 -1.78
N GLN A 102 14.58 -0.25 -0.72
CA GLN A 102 14.49 0.48 0.56
C GLN A 102 15.88 0.77 1.14
N SER A 103 16.77 -0.21 1.20
CA SER A 103 18.13 -0.04 1.75
C SER A 103 19.04 0.88 0.93
N LYS A 104 18.65 1.22 -0.31
CA LYS A 104 19.41 2.19 -1.15
C LYS A 104 19.03 3.64 -0.86
N VAL A 105 18.05 3.85 0.02
CA VAL A 105 17.60 5.15 0.55
C VAL A 105 17.75 5.10 2.08
N PRO A 106 18.96 5.37 2.63
CA PRO A 106 19.25 5.18 4.06
C PRO A 106 18.38 6.06 4.97
N GLU A 107 17.79 7.12 4.44
CA GLU A 107 16.87 8.01 5.15
C GLU A 107 15.65 7.29 5.74
N HIS A 108 15.24 6.15 5.20
CA HIS A 108 14.24 5.27 5.82
C HIS A 108 14.66 4.83 7.23
N ALA A 109 15.91 4.39 7.37
CA ALA A 109 16.46 3.98 8.66
C ALA A 109 16.70 5.18 9.58
N GLU A 110 17.12 6.31 9.04
CA GLU A 110 17.33 7.55 9.81
C GLU A 110 16.00 8.06 10.38
N LEU A 111 14.96 8.14 9.55
CA LEU A 111 13.63 8.57 10.03
C LEU A 111 13.06 7.55 11.03
N HIS A 112 13.19 6.23 10.77
CA HIS A 112 12.80 5.20 11.73
C HIS A 112 13.46 5.42 13.11
N LEU A 113 14.76 5.70 13.13
CA LEU A 113 15.48 5.99 14.36
C LEU A 113 14.90 7.23 15.08
N MET A 114 14.66 8.33 14.36
CA MET A 114 14.06 9.54 14.93
C MET A 114 12.64 9.27 15.48
N LEU A 115 11.81 8.55 14.74
CA LEU A 115 10.46 8.17 15.19
C LEU A 115 10.51 7.27 16.43
N SER A 116 11.52 6.41 16.58
CA SER A 116 11.69 5.53 17.73
C SER A 116 11.88 6.28 19.05
N MET A 117 12.39 7.53 19.00
CA MET A 117 12.57 8.37 20.19
C MET A 117 11.23 8.89 20.75
N ILE A 118 10.19 8.92 19.94
CA ILE A 118 8.88 9.47 20.32
C ILE A 118 7.77 8.43 20.36
N ALA A 119 7.97 7.23 19.77
CA ALA A 119 6.94 6.20 19.71
C ALA A 119 6.77 5.50 21.07
N PRO A 120 5.58 5.49 21.69
CA PRO A 120 5.34 4.71 22.90
C PRO A 120 5.39 3.22 22.61
N LEU A 121 6.13 2.45 23.41
CA LEU A 121 6.27 1.00 23.24
C LEU A 121 4.90 0.29 23.19
N ALA A 122 3.98 0.68 24.06
CA ALA A 122 2.63 0.11 24.12
C ALA A 122 1.82 0.28 22.81
N TRP A 123 2.18 1.21 21.93
CA TRP A 123 1.52 1.34 20.62
C TRP A 123 1.97 0.21 19.69
N LEU A 124 3.24 -0.14 19.71
CA LEU A 124 3.81 -1.22 18.88
C LEU A 124 3.30 -2.59 19.35
N GLU A 125 3.25 -2.83 20.65
CA GLU A 125 2.76 -4.09 21.25
C GLU A 125 1.28 -4.35 20.99
N ARG A 126 0.48 -3.31 20.72
CA ARG A 126 -0.95 -3.43 20.42
C ARG A 126 -1.27 -3.72 18.97
N VAL A 127 -0.30 -3.64 18.05
CA VAL A 127 -0.52 -3.93 16.63
C VAL A 127 -0.92 -5.41 16.48
N PRO A 128 -2.12 -5.73 15.94
CA PRO A 128 -2.63 -7.11 15.91
C PRO A 128 -1.69 -8.08 15.21
N SER A 129 -1.10 -7.68 14.09
CA SER A 129 -0.21 -8.52 13.29
C SER A 129 1.08 -8.92 14.04
N TYR A 130 1.54 -8.15 15.04
CA TYR A 130 2.68 -8.51 15.87
C TYR A 130 2.41 -9.82 16.63
N LYS A 131 1.26 -9.91 17.30
CA LYS A 131 0.85 -11.08 18.06
C LYS A 131 0.54 -12.29 17.16
N ASP A 132 -0.16 -12.04 16.06
CA ASP A 132 -0.52 -13.07 15.09
C ASP A 132 0.71 -13.72 14.44
N GLN A 133 1.73 -12.92 14.12
CA GLN A 133 2.96 -13.44 13.52
C GLN A 133 3.82 -14.19 14.53
N GLN A 134 3.90 -13.74 15.79
CA GLN A 134 4.57 -14.52 16.85
C GLN A 134 3.93 -15.91 17.02
N GLN A 135 2.61 -16.02 16.89
CA GLN A 135 1.89 -17.30 16.97
C GLN A 135 2.09 -18.19 15.73
N LYS A 136 2.24 -17.60 14.54
CA LYS A 136 2.36 -18.34 13.28
C LYS A 136 3.78 -18.79 12.93
N LEU A 137 4.79 -18.10 13.43
CA LEU A 137 6.19 -18.32 13.08
C LEU A 137 6.97 -18.89 14.28
N HIS A 138 6.47 -19.98 14.86
CA HIS A 138 7.07 -20.63 16.03
C HIS A 138 8.52 -21.10 15.83
N ASP A 139 8.94 -21.32 14.59
CA ASP A 139 10.28 -21.81 14.24
C ASP A 139 11.34 -20.68 14.20
N ARG A 140 10.95 -19.45 14.52
CA ARG A 140 11.83 -18.27 14.49
C ARG A 140 11.78 -17.53 15.81
N ASP A 141 12.92 -17.07 16.27
CA ASP A 141 12.96 -16.11 17.40
C ASP A 141 12.59 -14.71 16.92
N LEU A 142 11.32 -14.37 17.08
CA LEU A 142 10.77 -13.06 16.75
C LEU A 142 10.73 -12.10 17.96
N ALA A 143 11.25 -12.50 19.11
CA ALA A 143 11.34 -11.64 20.30
C ALA A 143 12.50 -10.64 20.17
N THR A 144 12.67 -10.05 19.01
CA THR A 144 13.72 -9.06 18.72
C THR A 144 13.16 -7.65 18.64
N TYR A 145 14.00 -6.65 18.94
CA TYR A 145 13.64 -5.24 18.77
C TYR A 145 13.26 -4.93 17.30
N GLY A 146 14.00 -5.48 16.33
CA GLY A 146 13.72 -5.27 14.93
C GLY A 146 12.32 -5.74 14.52
N PHE A 147 11.88 -6.89 15.06
CA PHE A 147 10.54 -7.39 14.80
C PHE A 147 9.46 -6.59 15.53
N LEU A 148 9.67 -6.18 16.78
CA LEU A 148 8.76 -5.28 17.48
C LEU A 148 8.66 -3.91 16.80
N GLY A 149 9.77 -3.42 16.24
CA GLY A 149 9.88 -2.11 15.61
C GLY A 149 9.40 -2.04 14.16
N TYR A 150 9.05 -3.17 13.51
CA TYR A 150 8.72 -3.15 12.07
C TYR A 150 7.50 -2.25 11.72
N PRO A 151 6.46 -2.09 12.55
CA PRO A 151 5.37 -1.18 12.22
C PRO A 151 5.83 0.30 12.22
N LEU A 152 6.84 0.62 13.02
CA LEU A 152 7.42 1.95 13.04
C LEU A 152 8.34 2.18 11.83
N LEU A 153 9.05 1.16 11.35
CA LEU A 153 9.78 1.22 10.08
C LEU A 153 8.80 1.45 8.91
N GLN A 154 7.67 0.76 8.90
CA GLN A 154 6.60 1.00 7.91
C GLN A 154 6.05 2.43 8.00
N ALA A 155 5.91 2.98 9.20
CA ALA A 155 5.54 4.39 9.37
C ALA A 155 6.60 5.33 8.77
N ALA A 156 7.88 5.05 8.96
CA ALA A 156 8.95 5.81 8.33
C ALA A 156 8.90 5.74 6.80
N ASP A 157 8.67 4.55 6.23
CA ASP A 157 8.54 4.35 4.78
C ASP A 157 7.44 5.21 4.15
N ILE A 158 6.33 5.37 4.86
CA ILE A 158 5.19 6.18 4.39
C ILE A 158 5.46 7.67 4.57
N LEU A 159 5.92 8.05 5.75
CA LEU A 159 6.03 9.46 6.13
C LEU A 159 7.18 10.18 5.43
N ILE A 160 8.27 9.48 5.08
CA ILE A 160 9.43 10.10 4.42
C ILE A 160 9.08 10.67 3.03
N TYR A 161 8.14 10.05 2.32
CA TYR A 161 7.63 10.53 1.03
C TYR A 161 6.46 11.48 1.19
N ARG A 162 6.01 11.75 2.43
CA ARG A 162 4.81 12.55 2.72
C ARG A 162 3.59 12.02 1.93
N ALA A 163 3.50 10.71 1.79
CA ALA A 163 2.42 10.07 1.06
C ALA A 163 1.10 10.22 1.83
N GLY A 164 0.10 10.78 1.20
CA GLY A 164 -1.23 10.95 1.78
C GLY A 164 -2.11 9.71 1.60
N ARG A 165 -1.73 8.78 0.73
CA ARG A 165 -2.52 7.57 0.44
C ARG A 165 -1.63 6.34 0.41
N VAL A 166 -2.11 5.26 1.04
CA VAL A 166 -1.39 3.98 1.12
C VAL A 166 -2.32 2.84 0.71
N PRO A 167 -2.10 2.22 -0.47
CA PRO A 167 -2.89 1.07 -0.89
C PRO A 167 -2.53 -0.14 -0.02
N VAL A 168 -3.51 -0.65 0.72
CA VAL A 168 -3.32 -1.73 1.68
C VAL A 168 -4.49 -2.71 1.66
N GLY A 169 -4.21 -3.95 2.05
CA GLY A 169 -5.24 -4.90 2.44
C GLY A 169 -5.86 -4.56 3.80
N ALA A 170 -7.02 -5.12 4.09
CA ALA A 170 -7.74 -4.87 5.33
C ALA A 170 -6.91 -5.19 6.60
N ASP A 171 -6.00 -6.16 6.51
CA ASP A 171 -5.09 -6.56 7.58
C ASP A 171 -4.01 -5.51 7.91
N GLN A 172 -3.74 -4.57 7.00
CA GLN A 172 -2.73 -3.52 7.16
C GLN A 172 -3.32 -2.15 7.58
N VAL A 173 -4.63 -2.01 7.69
CA VAL A 173 -5.27 -0.75 8.09
C VAL A 173 -4.76 -0.27 9.46
N ALA A 174 -4.57 -1.20 10.41
CA ALA A 174 -4.06 -0.87 11.74
C ALA A 174 -2.64 -0.26 11.71
N HIS A 175 -1.79 -0.63 10.74
CA HIS A 175 -0.46 -0.04 10.57
C HIS A 175 -0.55 1.39 10.01
N VAL A 176 -1.48 1.67 9.11
CA VAL A 176 -1.71 3.03 8.61
C VAL A 176 -2.25 3.92 9.72
N GLU A 177 -3.15 3.42 10.58
CA GLU A 177 -3.63 4.17 11.76
C GLU A 177 -2.50 4.45 12.75
N LEU A 178 -1.61 3.48 13.02
CA LEU A 178 -0.41 3.72 13.82
C LEU A 178 0.46 4.82 13.20
N THR A 179 0.65 4.78 11.87
CA THR A 179 1.43 5.80 11.14
C THR A 179 0.83 7.20 11.33
N ARG A 180 -0.50 7.33 11.32
CA ARG A 180 -1.20 8.58 11.58
C ARG A 180 -0.95 9.09 13.00
N GLU A 181 -1.04 8.21 14.00
CA GLU A 181 -0.76 8.56 15.40
C GLU A 181 0.71 9.01 15.58
N ILE A 182 1.65 8.35 14.92
CA ILE A 182 3.07 8.74 14.93
C ILE A 182 3.25 10.12 14.27
N ALA A 183 2.62 10.38 13.12
CA ALA A 183 2.67 11.68 12.46
C ALA A 183 2.12 12.80 13.36
N ARG A 184 0.96 12.59 14.00
CA ARG A 184 0.38 13.54 14.96
C ARG A 184 1.33 13.83 16.12
N ARG A 185 1.91 12.79 16.69
CA ARG A 185 2.85 12.94 17.81
C ARG A 185 4.11 13.68 17.39
N PHE A 186 4.65 13.37 16.21
CA PHE A 186 5.80 14.07 15.63
C PHE A 186 5.48 15.57 15.46
N ASN A 187 4.37 15.90 14.83
CA ASN A 187 3.93 17.28 14.63
C ASN A 187 3.68 18.00 15.96
N HIS A 188 3.13 17.31 16.96
CA HIS A 188 2.91 17.89 18.28
C HIS A 188 4.23 18.23 19.00
N VAL A 189 5.24 17.37 18.88
CA VAL A 189 6.55 17.55 19.54
C VAL A 189 7.40 18.59 18.81
N TYR A 190 7.48 18.49 17.48
CA TYR A 190 8.42 19.26 16.66
C TYR A 190 7.78 20.40 15.84
N GLY A 191 6.48 20.43 15.73
CA GLY A 191 5.75 21.49 15.01
C GLY A 191 5.55 22.77 15.82
N ARG A 192 5.87 22.80 17.10
CA ARG A 192 5.76 23.97 17.95
C ARG A 192 6.99 24.85 17.79
N GLU A 193 6.85 25.90 16.98
CA GLU A 193 7.90 26.92 16.75
C GLU A 193 7.65 28.13 17.65
N PRO A 194 8.72 28.79 18.20
CA PRO A 194 8.57 30.08 18.86
C PRO A 194 7.96 31.10 17.87
N GLY A 195 6.96 31.86 18.32
CA GLY A 195 6.28 32.84 17.45
C GLY A 195 5.44 32.21 16.32
N PHE A 196 4.93 30.98 16.53
CA PHE A 196 4.15 30.26 15.52
C PHE A 196 2.95 31.05 15.03
N GLU A 197 2.19 31.68 15.92
CA GLU A 197 0.99 32.44 15.55
C GLU A 197 1.33 33.67 14.70
N GLU A 198 2.34 34.45 15.08
CA GLU A 198 2.80 35.60 14.33
C GLU A 198 3.32 35.22 12.95
N GLN A 199 4.04 34.07 12.86
CA GLN A 199 4.52 33.56 11.59
C GLN A 199 3.37 33.02 10.72
N ALA A 200 2.34 32.41 11.32
CA ALA A 200 1.15 31.95 10.62
C ALA A 200 0.36 33.15 10.06
N GLU A 201 0.15 34.17 10.85
CA GLU A 201 -0.50 35.43 10.37
C GLU A 201 0.28 36.12 9.26
N ALA A 202 1.61 36.09 9.34
CA ALA A 202 2.47 36.60 8.26
C ALA A 202 2.32 35.75 6.99
N ALA A 203 2.21 34.44 7.11
CA ALA A 203 1.96 33.53 5.99
C ALA A 203 0.57 33.74 5.36
N VAL A 204 -0.48 33.96 6.18
CA VAL A 204 -1.82 34.35 5.67
C VAL A 204 -1.77 35.57 4.78
N LYS A 205 -0.98 36.58 5.16
CA LYS A 205 -0.84 37.80 4.36
C LYS A 205 -0.22 37.56 2.98
N LYS A 206 0.64 36.52 2.85
CA LYS A 206 1.26 36.12 1.56
C LYS A 206 0.27 35.52 0.57
N MET A 207 -0.87 34.96 1.04
CA MET A 207 -1.91 34.41 0.19
C MET A 207 -2.64 35.43 -0.68
N GLY A 208 -2.46 36.75 -0.41
CA GLY A 208 -3.21 37.80 -1.05
C GLY A 208 -4.60 38.02 -0.42
N LYS A 209 -5.15 39.23 -0.59
CA LYS A 209 -6.33 39.71 0.16
C LYS A 209 -7.56 38.79 0.08
N LYS A 210 -7.87 38.24 -1.11
CA LYS A 210 -9.07 37.41 -1.33
C LYS A 210 -8.92 36.07 -0.66
N ALA A 211 -7.81 35.37 -0.92
CA ALA A 211 -7.54 34.03 -0.35
C ALA A 211 -7.36 34.11 1.17
N ALA A 212 -6.64 35.10 1.68
CA ALA A 212 -6.45 35.31 3.11
C ALA A 212 -7.77 35.51 3.84
N ARG A 213 -8.69 36.32 3.29
CA ARG A 213 -10.02 36.53 3.91
C ARG A 213 -10.84 35.24 3.96
N LEU A 214 -10.87 34.49 2.86
CA LEU A 214 -11.58 33.22 2.80
C LEU A 214 -10.97 32.18 3.77
N TYR A 215 -9.65 32.08 3.83
CA TYR A 215 -8.96 31.19 4.76
C TYR A 215 -9.32 31.48 6.23
N VAL A 216 -9.29 32.75 6.63
CA VAL A 216 -9.63 33.16 8.01
C VAL A 216 -11.11 32.85 8.34
N GLU A 217 -12.02 33.03 7.38
CA GLU A 217 -13.43 32.67 7.54
C GLU A 217 -13.62 31.18 7.72
N LEU A 218 -13.05 30.36 6.83
CA LEU A 218 -13.12 28.88 6.91
C LEU A 218 -12.47 28.34 8.19
N ARG A 219 -11.31 28.89 8.59
CA ARG A 219 -10.66 28.55 9.86
C ARG A 219 -11.58 28.81 11.06
N ARG A 220 -12.24 29.95 11.08
CA ARG A 220 -13.17 30.29 12.15
C ARG A 220 -14.38 29.34 12.19
N GLU A 221 -14.97 29.04 11.03
CA GLU A 221 -16.10 28.09 10.93
C GLU A 221 -15.71 26.70 11.46
N TYR A 222 -14.52 26.23 11.09
CA TYR A 222 -14.01 24.95 11.59
C TYR A 222 -13.72 24.99 13.10
N GLN A 223 -13.00 26.00 13.59
CA GLN A 223 -12.59 26.05 15.00
C GLN A 223 -13.75 26.35 15.97
N GLU A 224 -14.73 27.17 15.58
CA GLU A 224 -15.86 27.53 16.42
C GLU A 224 -17.03 26.54 16.34
N ARG A 225 -17.23 25.90 15.17
CA ARG A 225 -18.41 25.08 14.90
C ARG A 225 -18.10 23.61 14.59
N GLY A 226 -16.84 23.27 14.42
CA GLY A 226 -16.42 21.92 14.01
C GLY A 226 -16.82 21.55 12.58
N ASP A 227 -16.99 22.55 11.70
CA ASP A 227 -17.45 22.34 10.32
C ASP A 227 -16.37 21.64 9.50
N ALA A 228 -16.57 20.34 9.25
CA ALA A 228 -15.65 19.51 8.47
C ALA A 228 -15.58 19.95 6.99
N GLU A 229 -16.65 20.48 6.41
CA GLU A 229 -16.64 20.97 5.04
C GLU A 229 -15.79 22.24 4.93
N ALA A 230 -15.87 23.14 5.92
CA ALA A 230 -15.00 24.32 5.98
C ALA A 230 -13.52 23.91 6.08
N LEU A 231 -13.20 22.86 6.84
CA LEU A 231 -11.83 22.32 6.93
C LEU A 231 -11.31 21.87 5.56
N GLU A 232 -12.08 21.04 4.85
CA GLU A 232 -11.67 20.53 3.53
C GLU A 232 -11.54 21.65 2.49
N ARG A 233 -12.44 22.62 2.50
CA ARG A 233 -12.36 23.78 1.63
C ARG A 233 -11.13 24.65 1.93
N ALA A 234 -10.76 24.81 3.19
CA ALA A 234 -9.55 25.55 3.58
C ALA A 234 -8.28 24.79 3.17
N ARG A 235 -8.27 23.46 3.29
CA ARG A 235 -7.17 22.61 2.82
C ARG A 235 -6.98 22.73 1.31
N ALA A 236 -8.06 22.63 0.54
CA ALA A 236 -8.03 22.83 -0.92
C ALA A 236 -7.52 24.22 -1.30
N LEU A 237 -7.99 25.27 -0.60
CA LEU A 237 -7.53 26.63 -0.81
C LEU A 237 -6.01 26.77 -0.57
N LEU A 238 -5.45 26.11 0.44
CA LEU A 238 -4.02 26.13 0.74
C LEU A 238 -3.21 25.38 -0.34
N ALA A 239 -3.72 24.26 -0.84
CA ALA A 239 -3.07 23.46 -1.88
C ALA A 239 -2.93 24.23 -3.21
N GLU A 240 -3.86 25.13 -3.51
CA GLU A 240 -3.83 25.97 -4.71
C GLU A 240 -2.85 27.16 -4.62
N GLN A 241 -2.29 27.47 -3.43
CA GLN A 241 -1.45 28.65 -3.24
C GLN A 241 -0.02 28.42 -3.73
N GLN A 242 0.34 29.04 -4.83
CA GLN A 242 1.70 28.97 -5.40
C GLN A 242 2.69 29.96 -4.75
N ASN A 243 2.21 30.94 -4.00
CA ASN A 243 3.03 31.99 -3.39
C ASN A 243 3.54 31.65 -1.99
N LEU A 244 3.19 30.47 -1.46
CA LEU A 244 3.61 30.01 -0.15
C LEU A 244 4.85 29.13 -0.27
N SER A 245 5.79 29.28 0.66
CA SER A 245 6.85 28.30 0.85
C SER A 245 6.28 27.04 1.48
N ILE A 246 6.98 25.90 1.36
CA ILE A 246 6.60 24.63 2.03
C ILE A 246 6.37 24.88 3.53
N GLY A 247 7.29 25.61 4.19
CA GLY A 247 7.15 25.92 5.62
C GLY A 247 5.96 26.81 5.96
N ASP A 248 5.59 27.76 5.08
CA ASP A 248 4.38 28.56 5.28
C ASP A 248 3.11 27.71 5.12
N THR A 249 3.08 26.83 4.13
CA THR A 249 1.95 25.91 3.88
C THR A 249 1.75 24.96 5.06
N GLU A 250 2.81 24.32 5.53
CA GLU A 250 2.78 23.42 6.71
C GLU A 250 2.30 24.17 7.98
N ARG A 251 2.74 25.42 8.15
CA ARG A 251 2.33 26.26 9.27
C ARG A 251 0.85 26.63 9.18
N LEU A 252 0.35 26.97 7.99
CA LEU A 252 -1.05 27.29 7.78
C LEU A 252 -1.98 26.07 7.94
N PHE A 253 -1.57 24.88 7.54
CA PHE A 253 -2.31 23.66 7.85
C PHE A 253 -2.43 23.45 9.37
N GLY A 254 -1.33 23.61 10.11
CA GLY A 254 -1.37 23.50 11.57
C GLY A 254 -2.19 24.62 12.22
N TYR A 255 -2.06 25.85 11.76
CA TYR A 255 -2.83 26.99 12.24
C TYR A 255 -4.33 26.84 11.99
N LEU A 256 -4.72 26.25 10.87
CA LEU A 256 -6.11 25.90 10.54
C LEU A 256 -6.72 24.99 11.61
N GLU A 257 -5.98 23.99 12.04
CA GLU A 257 -6.44 22.97 12.98
C GLU A 257 -6.18 23.34 14.46
N GLY A 258 -5.60 24.52 14.73
CA GLY A 258 -5.25 24.92 16.10
C GLY A 258 -4.06 24.14 16.68
N SER A 259 -3.25 23.51 15.83
CA SER A 259 -2.04 22.78 16.16
C SER A 259 -0.78 23.56 15.77
N GLY A 260 0.42 23.02 16.03
CA GLY A 260 1.67 23.51 15.47
C GLY A 260 1.81 23.20 13.98
N ARG A 261 2.95 23.53 13.38
CA ARG A 261 3.27 23.22 11.98
C ARG A 261 3.08 21.72 11.69
N ILE A 262 2.37 21.39 10.61
CA ILE A 262 2.23 20.01 10.15
C ILE A 262 3.42 19.67 9.25
N ILE A 263 4.41 18.98 9.83
CA ILE A 263 5.63 18.57 9.13
C ILE A 263 5.39 17.26 8.37
N LEU A 264 4.73 16.29 9.03
CA LEU A 264 4.39 14.99 8.46
C LEU A 264 2.87 14.90 8.26
N PRO A 265 2.37 14.69 7.03
CA PRO A 265 0.95 14.53 6.77
C PRO A 265 0.44 13.21 7.35
N GLU A 266 -0.84 13.16 7.69
CA GLU A 266 -1.51 11.94 8.12
C GLU A 266 -1.96 11.13 6.90
N PRO A 267 -1.41 9.92 6.68
CA PRO A 267 -1.80 9.10 5.53
C PRO A 267 -3.19 8.49 5.72
N GLN A 268 -3.85 8.19 4.60
CA GLN A 268 -5.11 7.46 4.55
C GLN A 268 -4.91 6.11 3.88
N SER A 269 -5.54 5.06 4.42
CA SER A 269 -5.56 3.76 3.77
C SER A 269 -6.47 3.80 2.54
N MET A 270 -5.97 3.26 1.42
CA MET A 270 -6.76 2.93 0.25
C MET A 270 -6.98 1.42 0.25
N LEU A 271 -8.21 0.99 0.51
CA LEU A 271 -8.54 -0.43 0.41
C LEU A 271 -8.51 -0.82 -1.06
N ALA A 272 -7.54 -1.64 -1.44
CA ALA A 272 -7.54 -2.28 -2.74
C ALA A 272 -8.69 -3.31 -2.75
N GLU A 273 -9.48 -3.31 -3.82
CA GLU A 273 -10.35 -4.46 -4.11
C GLU A 273 -9.43 -5.65 -4.36
N GLN A 274 -9.14 -6.39 -3.31
CA GLN A 274 -8.35 -7.61 -3.44
C GLN A 274 -9.24 -8.68 -4.10
N SER A 275 -8.99 -8.97 -5.36
CA SER A 275 -9.41 -10.26 -5.87
C SER A 275 -8.67 -11.32 -5.01
N LYS A 276 -9.38 -12.03 -4.19
CA LYS A 276 -8.81 -13.12 -3.37
C LYS A 276 -8.51 -14.28 -4.30
N MET A 277 -7.33 -14.26 -4.92
CA MET A 277 -6.88 -15.39 -5.72
C MET A 277 -6.71 -16.60 -4.80
N PRO A 278 -7.51 -17.67 -4.98
CA PRO A 278 -7.40 -18.86 -4.16
C PRO A 278 -6.12 -19.63 -4.48
N GLY A 279 -5.56 -20.26 -3.47
CA GLY A 279 -4.51 -21.25 -3.62
C GLY A 279 -5.04 -22.59 -4.15
N LEU A 280 -4.13 -23.53 -4.37
CA LEU A 280 -4.45 -24.86 -4.88
C LEU A 280 -5.38 -25.67 -3.96
N ASP A 281 -5.40 -25.32 -2.68
CA ASP A 281 -6.22 -25.88 -1.60
C ASP A 281 -7.54 -25.13 -1.35
N GLY A 282 -7.80 -24.06 -2.10
CA GLY A 282 -8.97 -23.22 -1.94
C GLY A 282 -8.83 -22.09 -0.90
N GLU A 283 -7.79 -22.14 -0.09
CA GLU A 283 -7.48 -21.08 0.87
C GLU A 283 -6.77 -19.89 0.18
N LYS A 284 -6.48 -18.81 0.92
CA LYS A 284 -5.71 -17.68 0.36
C LYS A 284 -4.35 -18.17 -0.16
N MET A 285 -4.02 -17.86 -1.41
CA MET A 285 -2.73 -18.20 -2.01
C MET A 285 -1.55 -17.62 -1.20
N SER A 286 -0.68 -18.49 -0.70
CA SER A 286 0.45 -18.12 0.16
C SER A 286 1.61 -19.10 0.02
N LYS A 287 2.82 -18.57 -0.02
CA LYS A 287 4.05 -19.39 -0.04
C LYS A 287 4.16 -20.31 1.19
N SER A 288 3.71 -19.84 2.35
CA SER A 288 3.76 -20.61 3.59
C SER A 288 2.88 -21.86 3.58
N TYR A 289 1.87 -21.91 2.71
CA TYR A 289 0.98 -23.06 2.55
C TYR A 289 1.34 -23.92 1.35
N ASN A 290 2.39 -23.56 0.60
CA ASN A 290 2.82 -24.26 -0.62
C ASN A 290 1.67 -24.47 -1.63
N ASN A 291 0.71 -23.54 -1.67
CA ASN A 291 -0.51 -23.58 -2.48
C ASN A 291 -0.50 -22.59 -3.64
N THR A 292 0.69 -22.17 -4.10
CA THR A 292 0.86 -21.06 -5.05
C THR A 292 1.08 -21.55 -6.48
N ILE A 293 0.66 -20.70 -7.45
CA ILE A 293 1.10 -20.75 -8.84
C ILE A 293 2.02 -19.53 -9.05
N GLY A 294 3.30 -19.79 -9.37
CA GLY A 294 4.33 -18.77 -9.56
C GLY A 294 4.17 -18.02 -10.89
N LEU A 295 4.54 -16.73 -10.93
CA LEU A 295 4.47 -15.93 -12.16
C LEU A 295 5.42 -16.41 -13.25
N ARG A 296 6.55 -17.02 -12.85
CA ARG A 296 7.59 -17.56 -13.75
C ARG A 296 7.66 -19.08 -13.67
N GLU A 297 6.54 -19.72 -13.40
CA GLU A 297 6.44 -21.17 -13.36
C GLU A 297 6.36 -21.75 -14.79
N ASP A 298 6.97 -22.89 -15.01
CA ASP A 298 6.91 -23.51 -16.32
C ASP A 298 5.50 -24.07 -16.62
N PRO A 299 5.08 -24.11 -17.90
CA PRO A 299 3.71 -24.50 -18.27
C PRO A 299 3.33 -25.90 -17.79
N ALA A 300 4.26 -26.87 -17.78
CA ALA A 300 3.95 -28.24 -17.35
C ALA A 300 3.67 -28.31 -15.84
N SER A 301 4.40 -27.51 -15.05
CA SER A 301 4.14 -27.38 -13.62
C SER A 301 2.79 -26.71 -13.36
N VAL A 302 2.46 -25.62 -14.09
CA VAL A 302 1.15 -24.94 -13.99
C VAL A 302 0.02 -25.91 -14.33
N GLU A 303 0.14 -26.65 -15.44
CA GLU A 303 -0.84 -27.69 -15.83
C GLU A 303 -1.05 -28.72 -14.72
N SER A 304 0.05 -29.26 -14.16
CA SER A 304 0.00 -30.25 -13.08
C SER A 304 -0.72 -29.70 -11.84
N LYS A 305 -0.42 -28.44 -11.46
CA LYS A 305 -1.03 -27.75 -10.33
C LYS A 305 -2.54 -27.51 -10.55
N ILE A 306 -2.94 -27.02 -11.71
CA ILE A 306 -4.35 -26.79 -12.01
C ILE A 306 -5.12 -28.13 -12.05
N ARG A 307 -4.54 -29.17 -12.65
CA ARG A 307 -5.16 -30.51 -12.68
C ARG A 307 -5.45 -31.04 -11.28
N THR A 308 -4.55 -30.83 -10.34
CA THR A 308 -4.66 -31.31 -8.94
C THR A 308 -5.35 -30.32 -8.00
N MET A 309 -5.58 -29.08 -8.43
CA MET A 309 -6.23 -28.04 -7.61
C MET A 309 -7.59 -28.51 -7.07
N GLN A 310 -7.88 -28.18 -5.83
CA GLN A 310 -9.14 -28.50 -5.17
C GLN A 310 -10.32 -27.88 -5.93
N THR A 311 -11.42 -28.65 -5.99
CA THR A 311 -12.70 -28.18 -6.57
C THR A 311 -13.74 -28.06 -5.46
N ASP A 312 -15.01 -27.82 -5.81
CA ASP A 312 -16.09 -27.77 -4.82
C ASP A 312 -16.09 -29.03 -3.95
N PRO A 313 -15.87 -28.89 -2.62
CA PRO A 313 -15.82 -30.05 -1.70
C PRO A 313 -17.14 -30.85 -1.62
N ALA A 314 -18.27 -30.19 -1.94
CA ALA A 314 -19.56 -30.83 -1.93
C ALA A 314 -19.76 -31.79 -3.12
N ARG A 315 -18.99 -31.63 -4.20
CA ARG A 315 -19.04 -32.45 -5.41
C ARG A 315 -18.10 -33.64 -5.29
N VAL A 316 -18.59 -34.73 -4.72
CA VAL A 316 -17.78 -35.95 -4.46
C VAL A 316 -17.70 -36.83 -5.71
N ARG A 317 -18.79 -36.95 -6.48
CA ARG A 317 -18.87 -37.80 -7.68
C ARG A 317 -19.06 -36.93 -8.94
N ARG A 318 -18.66 -37.48 -10.09
CA ARG A 318 -18.83 -36.82 -11.38
C ARG A 318 -20.29 -36.42 -11.66
N ASN A 319 -21.24 -37.24 -11.23
CA ASN A 319 -22.68 -37.02 -11.46
C ASN A 319 -23.34 -36.15 -10.38
N ASP A 320 -22.60 -35.70 -9.38
CA ASP A 320 -23.12 -34.76 -8.39
C ASP A 320 -23.12 -33.36 -8.98
N PRO A 321 -24.21 -32.59 -8.85
CA PRO A 321 -24.18 -31.16 -9.19
C PRO A 321 -23.22 -30.42 -8.27
N GLY A 322 -22.44 -29.50 -8.83
CA GLY A 322 -21.53 -28.67 -8.08
C GLY A 322 -22.05 -27.23 -7.91
N ASN A 323 -21.43 -26.49 -6.99
CA ASN A 323 -21.65 -25.06 -6.84
C ASN A 323 -20.39 -24.28 -7.27
N PRO A 324 -20.43 -23.52 -8.40
CA PRO A 324 -19.31 -22.68 -8.81
C PRO A 324 -18.83 -21.72 -7.72
N ASP A 325 -19.74 -21.12 -6.94
CA ASP A 325 -19.40 -20.11 -5.91
C ASP A 325 -18.52 -20.68 -4.78
N ASN A 326 -18.56 -22.01 -4.58
CA ASN A 326 -17.74 -22.70 -3.58
C ASN A 326 -16.50 -23.36 -4.21
N CYS A 327 -16.27 -23.20 -5.50
CA CYS A 327 -15.21 -23.88 -6.23
C CYS A 327 -14.00 -22.96 -6.45
N PRO A 328 -12.82 -23.23 -5.85
CA PRO A 328 -11.61 -22.44 -6.06
C PRO A 328 -11.19 -22.34 -7.54
N VAL A 329 -11.43 -23.40 -8.33
CA VAL A 329 -11.15 -23.39 -9.78
C VAL A 329 -12.04 -22.40 -10.51
N PHE A 330 -13.28 -22.21 -10.06
CA PHE A 330 -14.19 -21.25 -10.72
C PHE A 330 -13.74 -19.81 -10.51
N ALA A 331 -13.13 -19.47 -9.38
CA ALA A 331 -12.52 -18.17 -9.18
C ALA A 331 -11.36 -17.88 -10.17
N LEU A 332 -10.68 -18.92 -10.68
CA LEU A 332 -9.73 -18.73 -11.79
C LEU A 332 -10.47 -18.48 -13.12
N HIS A 333 -11.61 -19.12 -13.37
CA HIS A 333 -12.43 -18.81 -14.54
C HIS A 333 -12.94 -17.38 -14.54
N GLU A 334 -13.31 -16.83 -13.39
CA GLU A 334 -13.74 -15.43 -13.28
C GLU A 334 -12.67 -14.43 -13.75
N VAL A 335 -11.40 -14.81 -13.62
CA VAL A 335 -10.25 -13.95 -13.96
C VAL A 335 -9.70 -14.23 -15.36
N TYR A 336 -9.64 -15.51 -15.78
CA TYR A 336 -8.89 -15.91 -16.97
C TYR A 336 -9.74 -16.41 -18.13
N SER A 337 -11.04 -16.62 -17.92
CA SER A 337 -11.92 -17.13 -18.98
C SER A 337 -12.84 -16.03 -19.52
N ASP A 338 -13.19 -16.12 -20.81
CA ASP A 338 -14.21 -15.29 -21.41
C ASP A 338 -15.63 -15.67 -20.93
N ASP A 339 -16.62 -14.90 -21.32
CA ASP A 339 -18.00 -15.08 -20.88
C ASP A 339 -18.59 -16.43 -21.32
N ASP A 340 -18.26 -16.89 -22.51
CA ASP A 340 -18.78 -18.15 -23.07
C ASP A 340 -18.25 -19.35 -22.28
N VAL A 341 -16.95 -19.36 -21.97
CA VAL A 341 -16.32 -20.42 -21.14
C VAL A 341 -16.85 -20.36 -19.71
N ARG A 342 -17.03 -19.16 -19.13
CA ARG A 342 -17.61 -19.04 -17.78
C ARG A 342 -19.05 -19.55 -17.72
N GLN A 343 -19.88 -19.24 -18.73
CA GLN A 343 -21.23 -19.74 -18.80
C GLN A 343 -21.23 -21.27 -18.94
N TRP A 344 -20.45 -21.82 -19.88
CA TRP A 344 -20.30 -23.27 -20.07
C TRP A 344 -19.86 -23.98 -18.78
N ALA A 345 -18.86 -23.46 -18.08
CA ALA A 345 -18.38 -24.02 -16.82
C ALA A 345 -19.46 -23.97 -15.73
N THR A 346 -20.20 -22.84 -15.63
CA THR A 346 -21.29 -22.66 -14.67
C THR A 346 -22.43 -23.66 -14.89
N GLU A 347 -22.95 -23.72 -16.12
CA GLU A 347 -24.07 -24.61 -16.48
C GLU A 347 -23.66 -26.07 -16.36
N GLY A 348 -22.50 -26.43 -16.90
CA GLY A 348 -21.98 -27.78 -16.84
C GLY A 348 -21.67 -28.25 -15.41
N CYS A 349 -21.22 -27.38 -14.52
CA CYS A 349 -21.02 -27.67 -13.10
C CYS A 349 -22.36 -27.93 -12.39
N LYS A 350 -23.32 -27.00 -12.50
CA LYS A 350 -24.62 -27.06 -11.82
C LYS A 350 -25.48 -28.24 -12.27
N THR A 351 -25.35 -28.66 -13.52
CA THR A 351 -26.13 -29.79 -14.10
C THR A 351 -25.38 -31.13 -14.05
N ALA A 352 -24.16 -31.17 -13.52
CA ALA A 352 -23.23 -32.29 -13.63
C ALA A 352 -22.94 -32.70 -15.11
N GLY A 353 -23.13 -31.80 -16.04
CA GLY A 353 -22.92 -31.99 -17.48
C GLY A 353 -21.45 -32.14 -17.87
N ILE A 354 -20.53 -31.57 -17.11
CA ILE A 354 -19.08 -31.67 -17.30
C ILE A 354 -18.39 -32.24 -16.07
N GLY A 355 -17.22 -32.87 -16.26
CA GLY A 355 -16.35 -33.28 -15.16
C GLY A 355 -15.47 -32.11 -14.68
N CYS A 356 -14.96 -32.19 -13.44
CA CYS A 356 -14.04 -31.18 -12.91
C CYS A 356 -12.72 -31.10 -13.70
N VAL A 357 -12.26 -32.21 -14.26
CA VAL A 357 -11.08 -32.25 -15.14
C VAL A 357 -11.34 -31.52 -16.47
N ASP A 358 -12.54 -31.73 -17.04
CA ASP A 358 -12.95 -31.07 -18.29
C ASP A 358 -13.07 -29.56 -18.05
N CYS A 359 -13.66 -29.15 -16.91
CA CYS A 359 -13.78 -27.75 -16.49
C CYS A 359 -12.42 -27.04 -16.35
N LYS A 360 -11.39 -27.72 -15.86
CA LYS A 360 -10.04 -27.16 -15.70
C LYS A 360 -9.28 -26.97 -17.02
N GLN A 361 -9.67 -27.68 -18.08
CA GLN A 361 -8.91 -27.69 -19.33
C GLN A 361 -8.75 -26.29 -19.97
N PRO A 362 -9.76 -25.41 -20.01
CA PRO A 362 -9.60 -24.06 -20.54
C PRO A 362 -8.67 -23.15 -19.72
N LEU A 363 -8.33 -23.52 -18.49
CA LEU A 363 -7.42 -22.78 -17.63
C LEU A 363 -5.94 -23.20 -17.77
N ILE A 364 -5.70 -24.31 -18.47
CA ILE A 364 -4.37 -24.88 -18.74
C ILE A 364 -3.85 -24.34 -20.09
#